data_24280b4ca6b54cd3e0e9c0d00bc2ba7f
#
_entry.id   24280b4ca6b54cd3e0e9c0d00bc2ba7f
#
_cell.length_a   1.000
_cell.length_b   1.000
_cell.length_c   1.000
_cell.angle_alpha   90.00
_cell.angle_beta   90.00
_cell.angle_gamma   90.00
#
_symmetry.space_group_name_H-M   'P 1'
#
loop_
_entity.id
_entity.type
_entity.pdbx_description
1 polymer ?
#
loop_
_entity_poly.entity_id
_entity_poly.type
_entity_poly.pdbx_seq_one_letter_code
_entity_poly.pdbx_strand_id
1 'polypeptide(L)'
;MQFRSLNATFGKLERRALRFSEGLNIIEAPNEAGKSTLTAFLRVMLYGLPTRERGAAADKNLYAPWSGSAMQGRLDLVLDDGSAVTLTRDTARANAPMGRFSAVYTGTSEAVLGLTAADCGEQLTGVPREVYERSAFIRQSGIAVDSDAELERRIAALITTGEEGVSYTEAEAALRRQLNARRHNKTGRIPALDAEIAALEDTAAELRQLSTEHRAAENALSDRTEQTEALRAALRRHDLADAQDRLRAVADARESWQRADAEAEQF
;
A
#
# COMPACT_ATOMS: atom_id res chain seq x y z
N MET A 1 28.42 9.84 9.29
CA MET A 1 27.38 10.90 9.39
C MET A 1 27.82 11.98 10.37
N GLN A 2 27.42 13.26 10.15
CA GLN A 2 27.79 14.40 10.99
C GLN A 2 26.58 15.27 11.28
N PHE A 3 26.36 15.65 12.55
CA PHE A 3 25.33 16.62 12.93
C PHE A 3 25.77 18.05 12.55
N ARG A 4 24.86 18.85 12.01
CA ARG A 4 25.10 20.26 11.64
C ARG A 4 24.31 21.22 12.54
N SER A 5 23.06 20.98 12.73
CA SER A 5 22.23 21.81 13.61
C SER A 5 21.07 21.05 14.18
N LEU A 6 20.52 21.47 15.29
CA LEU A 6 19.28 20.99 15.84
C LEU A 6 18.40 22.15 16.32
N ASN A 7 17.10 21.86 16.35
CA ASN A 7 16.11 22.69 17.03
C ASN A 7 15.18 21.76 17.82
N ALA A 8 15.03 22.03 19.12
CA ALA A 8 14.37 21.11 20.05
C ALA A 8 13.36 21.84 20.94
N THR A 9 12.16 21.26 21.05
CA THR A 9 11.20 21.47 22.14
C THR A 9 10.95 20.08 22.76
N PHE A 10 11.70 19.77 23.84
CA PHE A 10 11.75 18.43 24.40
C PHE A 10 12.27 18.51 25.85
N GLY A 11 11.48 18.05 26.80
CA GLY A 11 11.81 18.17 28.22
C GLY A 11 12.09 19.60 28.63
N LYS A 12 13.30 19.85 29.13
CA LYS A 12 13.79 21.21 29.54
C LYS A 12 14.23 22.07 28.36
N LEU A 13 14.37 21.50 27.18
CA LEU A 13 14.75 22.24 25.97
C LEU A 13 13.50 22.89 25.37
N GLU A 14 13.39 24.21 25.47
CA GLU A 14 12.29 24.93 24.87
C GLU A 14 12.80 25.79 23.71
N ARG A 15 12.38 25.45 22.49
CA ARG A 15 12.79 26.06 21.23
C ARG A 15 14.33 26.28 21.15
N ARG A 16 15.08 25.30 21.70
CA ARG A 16 16.54 25.42 21.80
C ARG A 16 17.16 25.07 20.45
N ALA A 17 17.89 26.01 19.89
CA ALA A 17 18.71 25.83 18.70
C ALA A 17 20.18 25.66 19.08
N LEU A 18 20.85 24.68 18.46
CA LEU A 18 22.29 24.46 18.57
C LEU A 18 22.86 24.20 17.18
N ARG A 19 24.10 24.64 16.98
CA ARG A 19 24.89 24.33 15.78
C ARG A 19 26.14 23.57 16.21
N PHE A 20 26.53 22.61 15.39
CA PHE A 20 27.72 21.79 15.61
C PHE A 20 28.79 22.16 14.57
N SER A 21 30.03 22.22 15.00
CA SER A 21 31.19 22.30 14.13
C SER A 21 31.66 20.91 13.71
N GLU A 22 32.56 20.86 12.76
CA GLU A 22 33.23 19.60 12.40
C GLU A 22 34.16 19.17 13.53
N GLY A 23 34.24 17.87 13.76
CA GLY A 23 35.07 17.28 14.80
C GLY A 23 34.44 17.31 16.19
N LEU A 24 35.26 17.56 17.21
CA LEU A 24 34.86 17.53 18.61
C LEU A 24 34.04 18.75 18.99
N ASN A 25 32.86 18.54 19.55
CA ASN A 25 31.99 19.59 20.09
C ASN A 25 31.88 19.42 21.60
N ILE A 26 32.30 20.42 22.38
CA ILE A 26 32.19 20.43 23.83
C ILE A 26 31.02 21.33 24.23
N ILE A 27 30.07 20.80 24.96
CA ILE A 27 28.89 21.52 25.46
C ILE A 27 29.00 21.60 26.98
N GLU A 28 29.39 22.79 27.45
CA GLU A 28 29.46 23.09 28.86
C GLU A 28 28.23 23.89 29.32
N ALA A 29 27.64 23.47 30.44
CA ALA A 29 26.50 24.16 31.03
C ALA A 29 26.36 23.76 32.51
N PRO A 30 25.76 24.57 33.37
CA PRO A 30 25.51 24.26 34.78
C PRO A 30 24.68 22.96 34.92
N ASN A 31 24.66 22.43 36.14
CA ASN A 31 23.78 21.32 36.46
C ASN A 31 22.32 21.71 36.18
N GLU A 32 21.54 20.74 35.74
CA GLU A 32 20.13 20.92 35.34
C GLU A 32 19.89 21.84 34.12
N ALA A 33 20.90 22.31 33.43
CA ALA A 33 20.74 23.11 32.22
C ALA A 33 20.17 22.32 31.00
N GLY A 34 19.93 21.04 31.15
CA GLY A 34 19.35 20.20 30.09
C GLY A 34 20.36 19.40 29.25
N LYS A 35 21.62 19.25 29.71
CA LYS A 35 22.65 18.44 28.99
C LYS A 35 22.18 17.03 28.71
N SER A 36 21.69 16.32 29.74
CA SER A 36 21.15 14.95 29.56
C SER A 36 19.87 14.92 28.74
N THR A 37 19.08 15.99 28.76
CA THR A 37 17.89 16.12 27.91
C THR A 37 18.31 16.29 26.46
N LEU A 38 19.40 17.00 26.16
CA LEU A 38 19.93 17.18 24.81
C LEU A 38 20.42 15.84 24.23
N THR A 39 21.16 15.07 25.01
CA THR A 39 21.61 13.74 24.56
C THR A 39 20.44 12.78 24.35
N ALA A 40 19.43 12.78 25.23
CA ALA A 40 18.20 12.02 25.05
C ALA A 40 17.41 12.48 23.81
N PHE A 41 17.39 13.79 23.53
CA PHE A 41 16.76 14.33 22.32
C PHE A 41 17.42 13.79 21.05
N LEU A 42 18.75 13.79 20.95
CA LEU A 42 19.47 13.25 19.80
C LEU A 42 19.14 11.77 19.58
N ARG A 43 19.13 10.97 20.65
CA ARG A 43 18.70 9.57 20.61
C ARG A 43 17.27 9.44 20.07
N VAL A 44 16.34 10.26 20.56
CA VAL A 44 14.93 10.23 20.13
C VAL A 44 14.79 10.64 18.68
N MET A 45 15.57 11.62 18.21
CA MET A 45 15.57 12.01 16.79
C MET A 45 15.97 10.85 15.88
N LEU A 46 16.94 10.04 16.29
CA LEU A 46 17.40 8.88 15.52
C LEU A 46 16.43 7.69 15.67
N TYR A 47 16.19 7.22 16.88
CA TYR A 47 15.50 5.94 17.15
C TYR A 47 14.03 6.06 17.56
N GLY A 48 13.51 7.29 17.69
CA GLY A 48 12.15 7.52 18.16
C GLY A 48 12.00 7.44 19.69
N LEU A 49 10.81 7.81 20.16
CA LEU A 49 10.46 7.82 21.57
C LEU A 49 9.62 6.56 21.90
N PRO A 50 9.99 5.75 22.92
CA PRO A 50 9.17 4.63 23.36
C PRO A 50 7.83 5.12 23.91
N THR A 51 6.73 4.75 23.29
CA THR A 51 5.38 5.17 23.71
C THR A 51 4.60 4.09 24.43
N ARG A 52 5.06 2.83 24.37
CA ARG A 52 4.38 1.68 24.98
C ARG A 52 4.59 1.61 26.51
N GLU A 53 5.67 2.16 27.01
CA GLU A 53 5.96 2.22 28.42
C GLU A 53 4.96 3.10 29.17
N ARG A 54 4.60 2.70 30.39
CA ARG A 54 3.66 3.40 31.26
C ARG A 54 4.33 3.77 32.57
N GLY A 55 3.85 4.82 33.21
CA GLY A 55 4.36 5.32 34.48
C GLY A 55 5.14 6.62 34.40
N ALA A 56 5.46 7.22 35.53
CA ALA A 56 6.14 8.52 35.59
C ALA A 56 7.56 8.48 35.04
N ALA A 57 8.24 7.35 35.11
CA ALA A 57 9.59 7.15 34.60
C ALA A 57 9.66 6.85 33.11
N ALA A 58 8.52 6.67 32.44
CA ALA A 58 8.50 6.47 30.99
C ALA A 58 9.02 7.71 30.25
N ASP A 59 9.88 7.51 29.25
CA ASP A 59 10.54 8.60 28.51
C ASP A 59 9.56 9.67 28.02
N LYS A 60 8.39 9.28 27.57
CA LYS A 60 7.34 10.23 27.09
C LYS A 60 6.85 11.19 28.18
N ASN A 61 6.86 10.77 29.45
CA ASN A 61 6.45 11.59 30.58
C ASN A 61 7.64 12.37 31.15
N LEU A 62 8.81 11.72 31.23
CA LEU A 62 10.05 12.31 31.73
C LEU A 62 10.50 13.51 30.86
N TYR A 63 10.33 13.42 29.56
CA TYR A 63 10.72 14.44 28.62
C TYR A 63 9.55 15.29 28.09
N ALA A 64 8.39 15.25 28.75
CA ALA A 64 7.31 16.19 28.45
C ALA A 64 7.78 17.63 28.69
N PRO A 65 7.60 18.57 27.73
CA PRO A 65 7.99 19.96 27.93
C PRO A 65 7.25 20.59 29.12
N TRP A 66 7.98 21.26 29.99
CA TRP A 66 7.41 21.88 31.20
C TRP A 66 6.42 23.01 30.87
N SER A 67 6.58 23.61 29.71
CA SER A 67 5.64 24.62 29.20
C SER A 67 4.30 24.06 28.74
N GLY A 68 4.11 22.71 28.71
CA GLY A 68 2.94 22.09 28.11
C GLY A 68 2.93 22.09 26.58
N SER A 69 3.97 22.61 25.94
CA SER A 69 4.10 22.61 24.48
C SER A 69 4.22 21.18 23.94
N ALA A 70 3.78 20.95 22.72
CA ALA A 70 3.99 19.67 22.05
C ALA A 70 5.47 19.41 21.79
N MET A 71 5.94 18.18 22.03
CA MET A 71 7.31 17.78 21.68
C MET A 71 7.51 17.88 20.19
N GLN A 72 8.61 18.51 19.78
CA GLN A 72 9.01 18.58 18.38
C GLN A 72 10.51 18.74 18.26
N GLY A 73 11.04 18.27 17.15
CA GLY A 73 12.45 18.35 16.87
C GLY A 73 12.77 18.41 15.38
N ARG A 74 13.85 19.13 15.09
CA ARG A 74 14.52 19.14 13.80
C ARG A 74 15.99 18.87 14.01
N LEU A 75 16.57 18.01 13.18
CA LEU A 75 18.00 17.69 13.19
C LEU A 75 18.50 17.73 11.75
N ASP A 76 19.43 18.65 11.48
CA ASP A 76 20.11 18.71 10.20
C ASP A 76 21.44 17.97 10.31
N LEU A 77 21.73 17.08 9.38
CA LEU A 77 22.92 16.25 9.36
C LEU A 77 23.46 16.10 7.94
N VAL A 78 24.73 15.70 7.84
CA VAL A 78 25.37 15.33 6.57
C VAL A 78 25.74 13.87 6.64
N LEU A 79 25.35 13.12 5.61
CA LEU A 79 25.66 11.71 5.46
C LEU A 79 27.13 11.52 5.00
N ASP A 80 27.60 10.28 5.00
CA ASP A 80 28.98 9.97 4.59
C ASP A 80 29.21 10.16 3.08
N ASP A 81 28.15 10.13 2.29
CA ASP A 81 28.16 10.48 0.86
C ASP A 81 28.15 12.00 0.58
N GLY A 82 28.13 12.84 1.63
CA GLY A 82 28.05 14.28 1.53
C GLY A 82 26.64 14.87 1.41
N SER A 83 25.61 14.05 1.33
CA SER A 83 24.22 14.50 1.23
C SER A 83 23.77 15.17 2.53
N ALA A 84 23.20 16.38 2.43
CA ALA A 84 22.61 17.07 3.58
C ALA A 84 21.16 16.65 3.76
N VAL A 85 20.81 16.16 4.95
CA VAL A 85 19.50 15.64 5.30
C VAL A 85 18.93 16.34 6.52
N THR A 86 17.64 16.63 6.48
CA THR A 86 16.86 17.16 7.59
C THR A 86 15.91 16.10 8.10
N LEU A 87 16.08 15.71 9.35
CA LEU A 87 15.11 14.87 10.08
C LEU A 87 14.17 15.75 10.88
N THR A 88 12.89 15.47 10.85
CA THR A 88 11.91 16.10 11.73
C THR A 88 11.09 15.04 12.46
N ARG A 89 10.87 15.28 13.75
CA ARG A 89 9.89 14.51 14.54
C ARG A 89 9.00 15.48 15.30
N ASP A 90 7.71 15.23 15.28
CA ASP A 90 6.76 16.05 16.01
C ASP A 90 5.58 15.23 16.56
N THR A 91 4.78 15.87 17.40
CA THR A 91 3.66 15.27 18.08
C THR A 91 2.36 15.58 17.33
N ALA A 92 1.92 14.66 16.49
CA ALA A 92 0.61 14.76 15.83
C ALA A 92 -0.54 14.30 16.72
N ARG A 93 -0.26 13.40 17.68
CA ARG A 93 -1.24 12.83 18.62
C ARG A 93 -0.66 12.80 20.02
N ALA A 94 -1.43 13.16 21.05
CA ALA A 94 -0.97 13.21 22.44
C ALA A 94 -0.47 11.85 22.98
N ASN A 95 -1.04 10.74 22.51
CA ASN A 95 -0.60 9.38 22.89
C ASN A 95 0.64 8.89 22.14
N ALA A 96 1.08 9.61 21.13
CA ALA A 96 2.27 9.27 20.33
C ALA A 96 3.16 10.52 20.14
N PRO A 97 3.76 11.05 21.23
CA PRO A 97 4.68 12.17 21.13
C PRO A 97 5.89 11.82 20.26
N MET A 98 6.36 12.77 19.46
CA MET A 98 7.44 12.59 18.47
C MET A 98 7.20 11.47 17.43
N GLY A 99 5.94 11.04 17.26
CA GLY A 99 5.59 9.92 16.42
C GLY A 99 5.49 10.26 14.92
N ARG A 100 5.22 11.51 14.56
CA ARG A 100 5.26 11.94 13.16
C ARG A 100 6.70 12.18 12.75
N PHE A 101 7.17 11.51 11.73
CA PHE A 101 8.54 11.54 11.25
C PHE A 101 8.60 11.95 9.79
N SER A 102 9.60 12.74 9.44
CA SER A 102 9.96 13.04 8.06
C SER A 102 11.49 13.15 7.93
N ALA A 103 12.01 12.62 6.84
CA ALA A 103 13.40 12.75 6.43
C ALA A 103 13.42 13.30 5.00
N VAL A 104 14.01 14.47 4.78
CA VAL A 104 14.09 15.13 3.48
C VAL A 104 15.50 15.61 3.21
N TYR A 105 15.89 15.73 1.95
CA TYR A 105 17.13 16.43 1.59
C TYR A 105 17.01 17.89 1.99
N THR A 106 18.03 18.42 2.67
CA THR A 106 18.01 19.77 3.26
C THR A 106 17.77 20.83 2.20
N GLY A 107 16.76 21.66 2.44
CA GLY A 107 16.36 22.73 1.49
C GLY A 107 15.42 22.27 0.38
N THR A 108 15.00 21.01 0.38
CA THR A 108 14.03 20.46 -0.57
C THR A 108 12.82 19.85 0.15
N SER A 109 11.82 19.46 -0.61
CA SER A 109 10.69 18.61 -0.11
C SER A 109 10.87 17.15 -0.51
N GLU A 110 11.98 16.80 -1.11
CA GLU A 110 12.24 15.43 -1.58
C GLU A 110 12.57 14.52 -0.40
N ALA A 111 11.80 13.44 -0.26
CA ALA A 111 11.99 12.47 0.81
C ALA A 111 13.24 11.61 0.57
N VAL A 112 14.01 11.37 1.63
CA VAL A 112 15.13 10.42 1.59
C VAL A 112 14.57 9.00 1.59
N LEU A 113 14.80 8.27 0.50
CA LEU A 113 14.32 6.91 0.35
C LEU A 113 14.99 5.96 1.37
N GLY A 114 14.20 5.07 1.94
CA GLY A 114 14.68 4.06 2.90
C GLY A 114 14.73 4.51 4.36
N LEU A 115 14.59 5.81 4.68
CA LEU A 115 14.53 6.27 6.06
C LEU A 115 13.07 6.32 6.56
N THR A 116 12.72 5.41 7.47
CA THR A 116 11.41 5.39 8.12
C THR A 116 11.50 5.78 9.61
N ALA A 117 10.36 6.03 10.23
CA ALA A 117 10.32 6.36 11.67
C ALA A 117 10.92 5.26 12.56
N ALA A 118 10.86 4.00 12.12
CA ALA A 118 11.33 2.82 12.86
C ALA A 118 12.84 2.57 12.69
N ASP A 119 13.33 2.71 11.46
CA ASP A 119 14.67 2.23 11.06
C ASP A 119 15.67 3.36 10.88
N CYS A 120 15.25 4.63 10.97
CA CYS A 120 16.09 5.78 10.71
C CYS A 120 17.42 5.73 11.50
N GLY A 121 17.37 5.40 12.79
CA GLY A 121 18.55 5.31 13.63
C GLY A 121 19.51 4.23 13.14
N GLU A 122 19.01 3.04 12.88
CA GLU A 122 19.80 1.90 12.43
C GLU A 122 20.41 2.11 11.03
N GLN A 123 19.62 2.68 10.11
CA GLN A 123 20.11 3.02 8.76
C GLN A 123 21.23 4.07 8.79
N LEU A 124 21.13 5.07 9.69
CA LEU A 124 22.10 6.16 9.76
C LEU A 124 23.34 5.81 10.57
N THR A 125 23.23 4.96 11.58
CA THR A 125 24.35 4.62 12.50
C THR A 125 24.95 3.24 12.22
N GLY A 126 24.27 2.40 11.45
CA GLY A 126 24.66 1.01 11.20
C GLY A 126 24.40 0.07 12.37
N VAL A 127 23.82 0.54 13.49
CA VAL A 127 23.58 -0.26 14.68
C VAL A 127 22.18 -0.07 15.24
N PRO A 128 21.55 -1.12 15.80
CA PRO A 128 20.27 -0.98 16.48
C PRO A 128 20.39 -0.12 17.73
N ARG A 129 19.24 0.34 18.23
CA ARG A 129 19.14 1.25 19.36
C ARG A 129 19.88 0.76 20.60
N GLU A 130 19.73 -0.52 20.93
CA GLU A 130 20.30 -1.14 22.13
C GLU A 130 21.84 -1.10 22.09
N VAL A 131 22.42 -1.37 20.93
CA VAL A 131 23.88 -1.29 20.72
C VAL A 131 24.35 0.17 20.75
N TYR A 132 23.62 1.09 20.08
CA TYR A 132 23.94 2.52 20.07
C TYR A 132 23.95 3.10 21.50
N GLU A 133 22.95 2.79 22.32
CA GLU A 133 22.85 3.27 23.71
C GLU A 133 24.00 2.78 24.61
N ARG A 134 24.65 1.68 24.25
CA ARG A 134 25.76 1.08 25.01
C ARG A 134 27.15 1.42 24.47
N SER A 135 27.29 1.59 23.16
CA SER A 135 28.58 1.83 22.53
C SER A 135 28.85 3.30 22.21
N ALA A 136 27.86 3.99 21.64
CA ALA A 136 28.03 5.37 21.18
C ALA A 136 27.39 6.41 22.09
N PHE A 137 26.48 6.02 22.99
CA PHE A 137 25.73 6.89 23.87
C PHE A 137 26.11 6.69 25.35
N ILE A 138 27.28 7.19 25.72
CA ILE A 138 27.81 7.00 27.08
C ILE A 138 27.11 7.98 28.05
N ARG A 139 26.40 7.42 29.04
CA ARG A 139 25.74 8.18 30.11
C ARG A 139 26.57 8.15 31.40
N GLN A 140 26.31 9.10 32.27
CA GLN A 140 26.97 9.19 33.57
C GLN A 140 26.70 7.94 34.47
N SER A 141 25.55 7.27 34.31
CA SER A 141 25.12 6.10 35.12
C SER A 141 25.07 4.79 34.30
N GLY A 142 25.60 4.75 33.11
CA GLY A 142 25.43 3.60 32.18
C GLY A 142 26.69 2.75 31.98
N ILE A 143 27.64 2.78 32.92
CA ILE A 143 28.93 2.04 32.80
C ILE A 143 28.81 0.58 33.23
N ALA A 144 27.68 0.16 33.84
CA ALA A 144 27.48 -1.23 34.16
C ALA A 144 27.34 -2.07 32.89
N VAL A 145 28.24 -3.02 32.69
CA VAL A 145 28.19 -4.00 31.60
C VAL A 145 27.16 -5.07 31.93
N ASP A 146 25.90 -4.77 31.73
CA ASP A 146 24.86 -5.81 31.77
C ASP A 146 24.88 -6.63 30.50
N SER A 147 24.62 -7.93 30.59
CA SER A 147 24.51 -8.81 29.43
C SER A 147 23.37 -8.33 28.52
N ASP A 148 23.66 -8.14 27.25
CA ASP A 148 22.68 -7.78 26.23
C ASP A 148 22.72 -8.83 25.14
N ALA A 149 21.60 -9.49 24.95
CA ALA A 149 21.45 -10.55 23.96
C ALA A 149 21.82 -10.09 22.54
N GLU A 150 21.59 -8.80 22.18
CA GLU A 150 21.93 -8.26 20.89
C GLU A 150 23.42 -8.01 20.74
N LEU A 151 24.09 -7.46 21.76
CA LEU A 151 25.53 -7.27 21.77
C LEU A 151 26.25 -8.62 21.79
N GLU A 152 25.81 -9.57 22.60
CA GLU A 152 26.35 -10.94 22.66
C GLU A 152 26.23 -11.63 21.28
N ARG A 153 25.08 -11.48 20.63
CA ARG A 153 24.84 -12.02 19.29
C ARG A 153 25.77 -11.43 18.23
N ARG A 154 26.03 -10.11 18.23
CA ARG A 154 26.96 -9.46 17.31
C ARG A 154 28.39 -9.89 17.57
N ILE A 155 28.80 -9.96 18.82
CA ILE A 155 30.12 -10.49 19.19
C ILE A 155 30.27 -11.95 18.73
N ALA A 156 29.25 -12.78 18.94
CA ALA A 156 29.25 -14.16 18.48
C ALA A 156 29.29 -14.25 16.94
N ALA A 157 28.56 -13.38 16.24
CA ALA A 157 28.63 -13.31 14.78
C ALA A 157 30.03 -12.92 14.28
N LEU A 158 30.65 -11.91 14.85
CA LEU A 158 32.02 -11.50 14.55
C LEU A 158 33.04 -12.62 14.76
N ILE A 159 32.90 -13.38 15.87
CA ILE A 159 33.79 -14.52 16.18
C ILE A 159 33.59 -15.67 15.21
N THR A 160 32.35 -15.92 14.74
CA THR A 160 32.02 -17.08 13.91
C THR A 160 32.18 -16.84 12.41
N THR A 161 31.85 -15.65 11.93
CA THR A 161 31.81 -15.30 10.51
C THR A 161 32.86 -14.27 10.09
N GLY A 162 33.45 -13.54 11.06
CA GLY A 162 34.36 -12.43 10.78
C GLY A 162 33.64 -11.16 10.28
N GLU A 163 32.32 -11.18 10.16
CA GLU A 163 31.51 -10.07 9.67
C GLU A 163 30.42 -9.71 10.70
N GLU A 164 30.30 -8.44 11.03
CA GLU A 164 29.39 -7.92 12.06
C GLU A 164 27.90 -8.04 11.67
N GLY A 165 27.59 -8.08 10.38
CA GLY A 165 26.23 -8.08 9.83
C GLY A 165 25.68 -9.43 9.44
N VAL A 166 26.46 -10.52 9.49
CA VAL A 166 26.03 -11.84 8.99
C VAL A 166 25.89 -12.84 10.12
N SER A 167 24.68 -13.01 10.61
CA SER A 167 24.36 -14.08 11.56
C SER A 167 23.61 -15.21 10.85
N TYR A 168 24.13 -16.45 10.95
CA TYR A 168 23.45 -17.64 10.43
C TYR A 168 22.00 -17.75 10.94
N THR A 169 21.78 -17.44 12.22
CA THR A 169 20.43 -17.47 12.82
C THR A 169 19.50 -16.43 12.23
N GLU A 170 20.00 -15.25 11.83
CA GLU A 170 19.22 -14.22 11.17
C GLU A 170 18.90 -14.57 9.74
N ALA A 171 19.88 -15.09 9.01
CA ALA A 171 19.69 -15.57 7.65
C ALA A 171 18.66 -16.72 7.63
N GLU A 172 18.77 -17.69 8.55
CA GLU A 172 17.80 -18.77 8.70
C GLU A 172 16.39 -18.23 9.06
N ALA A 173 16.30 -17.32 10.02
CA ALA A 173 15.02 -16.70 10.40
C ALA A 173 14.40 -15.87 9.27
N ALA A 174 15.21 -15.18 8.49
CA ALA A 174 14.75 -14.43 7.31
C ALA A 174 14.25 -15.37 6.22
N LEU A 175 14.97 -16.45 5.92
CA LEU A 175 14.55 -17.47 4.98
C LEU A 175 13.27 -18.20 5.42
N ARG A 176 13.16 -18.54 6.70
CA ARG A 176 11.92 -19.13 7.28
C ARG A 176 10.74 -18.18 7.17
N ARG A 177 10.92 -16.89 7.44
CA ARG A 177 9.87 -15.87 7.27
C ARG A 177 9.42 -15.78 5.81
N GLN A 178 10.36 -15.75 4.86
CA GLN A 178 10.02 -15.73 3.44
C GLN A 178 9.33 -17.02 2.98
N LEU A 179 9.79 -18.17 3.46
CA LEU A 179 9.17 -19.46 3.16
C LEU A 179 7.72 -19.50 3.68
N ASN A 180 7.50 -19.09 4.93
CA ASN A 180 6.18 -19.03 5.53
C ASN A 180 5.25 -18.03 4.81
N ALA A 181 5.76 -16.84 4.45
CA ALA A 181 4.99 -15.87 3.68
C ALA A 181 4.53 -16.39 2.31
N ARG A 182 5.29 -17.33 1.72
CA ARG A 182 4.95 -17.93 0.43
C ARG A 182 4.12 -19.20 0.54
N ARG A 183 4.45 -20.09 1.50
CA ARG A 183 3.89 -21.46 1.58
C ARG A 183 2.92 -21.72 2.72
N HIS A 184 2.67 -20.76 3.61
CA HIS A 184 1.77 -21.00 4.74
C HIS A 184 0.36 -21.35 4.24
N ASN A 185 -0.19 -22.48 4.72
CA ASN A 185 -1.43 -23.10 4.20
C ASN A 185 -2.67 -22.17 4.18
N LYS A 186 -2.74 -21.19 5.08
CA LYS A 186 -3.89 -20.27 5.17
C LYS A 186 -3.60 -18.85 4.72
N THR A 187 -2.36 -18.38 4.84
CA THR A 187 -1.98 -16.98 4.63
C THR A 187 -0.83 -16.81 3.65
N GLY A 188 -0.33 -17.92 3.09
CA GLY A 188 0.76 -17.90 2.13
C GLY A 188 0.30 -17.39 0.76
N ARG A 189 1.23 -16.77 0.04
CA ARG A 189 0.96 -16.23 -1.30
C ARG A 189 0.62 -17.32 -2.32
N ILE A 190 1.22 -18.51 -2.19
CA ILE A 190 0.97 -19.63 -3.12
C ILE A 190 -0.47 -20.14 -2.99
N PRO A 191 -0.97 -20.53 -1.80
CA PRO A 191 -2.38 -20.94 -1.66
C PRO A 191 -3.38 -19.86 -2.06
N ALA A 192 -3.06 -18.58 -1.85
CA ALA A 192 -3.93 -17.49 -2.30
C ALA A 192 -4.00 -17.39 -3.82
N LEU A 193 -2.86 -17.55 -4.52
CA LEU A 193 -2.83 -17.56 -5.98
C LEU A 193 -3.49 -18.82 -6.56
N ASP A 194 -3.32 -19.99 -5.93
CA ASP A 194 -3.98 -21.21 -6.34
C ASP A 194 -5.50 -21.08 -6.24
N ALA A 195 -6.02 -20.46 -5.19
CA ALA A 195 -7.45 -20.18 -5.04
C ALA A 195 -7.96 -19.17 -6.09
N GLU A 196 -7.16 -18.14 -6.42
CA GLU A 196 -7.51 -17.19 -7.47
C GLU A 196 -7.51 -17.84 -8.86
N ILE A 197 -6.52 -18.71 -9.14
CA ILE A 197 -6.48 -19.49 -10.39
C ILE A 197 -7.73 -20.37 -10.51
N ALA A 198 -8.08 -21.13 -9.47
CA ALA A 198 -9.27 -21.97 -9.49
C ALA A 198 -10.55 -21.15 -9.75
N ALA A 199 -10.71 -19.99 -9.08
CA ALA A 199 -11.86 -19.12 -9.30
C ALA A 199 -11.91 -18.57 -10.74
N LEU A 200 -10.75 -18.23 -11.31
CA LEU A 200 -10.67 -17.77 -12.71
C LEU A 200 -10.93 -18.89 -13.71
N GLU A 201 -10.52 -20.11 -13.42
CA GLU A 201 -10.83 -21.29 -14.24
C GLU A 201 -12.33 -21.59 -14.24
N ASP A 202 -13.00 -21.51 -13.09
CA ASP A 202 -14.45 -21.66 -12.96
C ASP A 202 -15.19 -20.59 -13.77
N THR A 203 -14.81 -19.31 -13.61
CA THR A 203 -15.43 -18.23 -14.40
C THR A 203 -15.17 -18.37 -15.90
N ALA A 204 -14.00 -18.84 -16.31
CA ALA A 204 -13.71 -19.13 -17.71
C ALA A 204 -14.56 -20.29 -18.26
N ALA A 205 -14.85 -21.31 -17.44
CA ALA A 205 -15.74 -22.40 -17.83
C ALA A 205 -17.18 -21.90 -18.01
N GLU A 206 -17.69 -21.10 -17.08
CA GLU A 206 -19.03 -20.48 -17.17
C GLU A 206 -19.17 -19.60 -18.42
N LEU A 207 -18.16 -18.77 -18.70
CA LEU A 207 -18.16 -17.91 -19.88
C LEU A 207 -18.14 -18.71 -21.20
N ARG A 208 -17.43 -19.85 -21.24
CA ARG A 208 -17.46 -20.73 -22.41
C ARG A 208 -18.84 -21.36 -22.59
N GLN A 209 -19.47 -21.79 -21.51
CA GLN A 209 -20.83 -22.32 -21.58
C GLN A 209 -21.83 -21.29 -22.08
N LEU A 210 -21.82 -20.09 -21.48
CA LEU A 210 -22.68 -18.98 -21.91
C LEU A 210 -22.44 -18.60 -23.38
N SER A 211 -21.20 -18.61 -23.84
CA SER A 211 -20.86 -18.35 -25.25
C SER A 211 -21.47 -19.40 -26.20
N THR A 212 -21.47 -20.67 -25.79
CA THR A 212 -22.10 -21.73 -26.58
C THR A 212 -23.64 -21.61 -26.60
N GLU A 213 -24.23 -21.27 -25.47
CA GLU A 213 -25.69 -21.04 -25.37
C GLU A 213 -26.11 -19.80 -26.17
N HIS A 214 -25.35 -18.71 -26.11
CA HIS A 214 -25.60 -17.51 -26.90
C HIS A 214 -25.56 -17.82 -28.38
N ARG A 215 -24.54 -18.53 -28.86
CA ARG A 215 -24.43 -18.92 -30.26
C ARG A 215 -25.57 -19.83 -30.72
N ALA A 216 -26.02 -20.74 -29.86
CA ALA A 216 -27.18 -21.58 -30.15
C ALA A 216 -28.47 -20.74 -30.23
N ALA A 217 -28.64 -19.77 -29.36
CA ALA A 217 -29.79 -18.86 -29.38
C ALA A 217 -29.77 -17.94 -30.60
N GLU A 218 -28.62 -17.43 -31.01
CA GLU A 218 -28.47 -16.64 -32.26
C GLU A 218 -28.86 -17.47 -33.49
N ASN A 219 -28.37 -18.70 -33.60
CA ASN A 219 -28.73 -19.58 -34.69
C ASN A 219 -30.25 -19.89 -34.70
N ALA A 220 -30.82 -20.19 -33.54
CA ALA A 220 -32.26 -20.43 -33.43
C ALA A 220 -33.09 -19.17 -33.79
N LEU A 221 -32.62 -17.97 -33.45
CA LEU A 221 -33.26 -16.73 -33.85
C LEU A 221 -33.19 -16.54 -35.36
N SER A 222 -32.02 -16.79 -35.97
CA SER A 222 -31.85 -16.72 -37.43
C SER A 222 -32.82 -17.67 -38.16
N ASP A 223 -32.87 -18.94 -37.73
CA ASP A 223 -33.78 -19.94 -38.31
C ASP A 223 -35.25 -19.53 -38.17
N ARG A 224 -35.62 -18.95 -37.01
CA ARG A 224 -37.00 -18.48 -36.78
C ARG A 224 -37.34 -17.25 -37.65
N THR A 225 -36.39 -16.34 -37.84
CA THR A 225 -36.61 -15.18 -38.71
C THR A 225 -36.78 -15.62 -40.16
N GLU A 226 -35.96 -16.56 -40.64
CA GLU A 226 -36.09 -17.10 -41.99
C GLU A 226 -37.43 -17.83 -42.19
N GLN A 227 -37.85 -18.65 -41.22
CA GLN A 227 -39.15 -19.31 -41.23
C GLN A 227 -40.32 -18.30 -41.27
N THR A 228 -40.23 -17.24 -40.46
CA THR A 228 -41.28 -16.23 -40.45
C THR A 228 -41.37 -15.45 -41.79
N GLU A 229 -40.23 -15.15 -42.37
CA GLU A 229 -40.20 -14.50 -43.70
C GLU A 229 -40.76 -15.42 -44.80
N ALA A 230 -40.42 -16.69 -44.78
CA ALA A 230 -40.99 -17.70 -45.72
C ALA A 230 -42.50 -17.83 -45.58
N LEU A 231 -43.00 -17.90 -44.35
CA LEU A 231 -44.44 -17.98 -44.06
C LEU A 231 -45.17 -16.70 -44.49
N ARG A 232 -44.58 -15.50 -44.27
CA ARG A 232 -45.14 -14.23 -44.74
C ARG A 232 -45.19 -14.16 -46.28
N ALA A 233 -44.18 -14.68 -46.95
CA ALA A 233 -44.14 -14.75 -48.40
C ALA A 233 -45.19 -15.76 -48.95
N ALA A 234 -45.39 -16.88 -48.26
CA ALA A 234 -46.44 -17.83 -48.61
C ALA A 234 -47.86 -17.25 -48.41
N LEU A 235 -48.08 -16.56 -47.31
CA LEU A 235 -49.34 -15.87 -47.01
C LEU A 235 -49.68 -14.82 -48.11
N ARG A 236 -48.73 -13.98 -48.46
CA ARG A 236 -48.90 -12.97 -49.51
C ARG A 236 -49.27 -13.64 -50.89
N ARG A 237 -48.65 -14.80 -51.21
CA ARG A 237 -48.98 -15.53 -52.44
C ARG A 237 -50.40 -16.08 -52.39
N HIS A 238 -50.84 -16.60 -51.24
CA HIS A 238 -52.21 -17.07 -51.04
C HIS A 238 -53.22 -15.93 -51.17
N ASP A 239 -52.98 -14.79 -50.48
CA ASP A 239 -53.85 -13.64 -50.56
C ASP A 239 -53.98 -13.09 -51.98
N LEU A 240 -52.86 -13.11 -52.73
CA LEU A 240 -52.86 -12.73 -54.16
C LEU A 240 -53.68 -13.68 -55.02
N ALA A 241 -53.55 -15.01 -54.82
CA ALA A 241 -54.33 -16.02 -55.50
C ALA A 241 -55.83 -15.86 -55.23
N ASP A 242 -56.22 -15.71 -53.95
CA ASP A 242 -57.57 -15.46 -53.55
C ASP A 242 -58.18 -14.18 -54.21
N ALA A 243 -57.37 -13.08 -54.27
CA ALA A 243 -57.79 -11.88 -54.90
C ALA A 243 -57.97 -12.04 -56.43
N GLN A 244 -57.09 -12.83 -57.09
CA GLN A 244 -57.23 -13.17 -58.48
C GLN A 244 -58.45 -14.00 -58.78
N ASP A 245 -58.78 -15.01 -57.94
CA ASP A 245 -59.92 -15.83 -58.11
C ASP A 245 -61.27 -15.05 -57.94
N ARG A 246 -61.28 -14.11 -56.92
CA ARG A 246 -62.42 -13.19 -56.77
C ARG A 246 -62.58 -12.28 -57.99
N LEU A 247 -61.50 -11.74 -58.52
CA LEU A 247 -61.53 -10.95 -59.73
C LEU A 247 -62.07 -11.72 -60.94
N ARG A 248 -61.66 -13.00 -61.13
CA ARG A 248 -62.17 -13.89 -62.18
C ARG A 248 -63.70 -14.14 -62.02
N ALA A 249 -64.10 -14.49 -60.77
CA ALA A 249 -65.51 -14.70 -60.47
C ALA A 249 -66.39 -13.49 -60.78
N VAL A 250 -65.90 -12.27 -60.48
CA VAL A 250 -66.62 -11.01 -60.79
C VAL A 250 -66.62 -10.77 -62.33
N ALA A 251 -65.50 -11.07 -63.02
CA ALA A 251 -65.46 -10.96 -64.47
C ALA A 251 -66.43 -11.92 -65.17
N ASP A 252 -66.47 -13.16 -64.73
CA ASP A 252 -67.37 -14.19 -65.25
C ASP A 252 -68.85 -13.84 -65.01
N ALA A 253 -69.15 -13.34 -63.80
CA ALA A 253 -70.47 -12.86 -63.44
C ALA A 253 -70.92 -11.67 -64.32
N ARG A 254 -69.99 -10.74 -64.57
CA ARG A 254 -70.24 -9.58 -65.47
C ARG A 254 -70.51 -10.03 -66.88
N GLU A 255 -69.74 -10.95 -67.39
CA GLU A 255 -69.89 -11.49 -68.73
C GLU A 255 -71.25 -12.25 -68.90
N SER A 256 -71.63 -13.08 -67.89
CA SER A 256 -72.91 -13.76 -67.87
C SER A 256 -74.08 -12.77 -67.83
N TRP A 257 -73.97 -11.68 -67.02
CA TRP A 257 -74.98 -10.63 -67.00
C TRP A 257 -75.09 -9.87 -68.31
N GLN A 258 -73.98 -9.51 -68.94
CA GLN A 258 -73.97 -8.89 -70.28
C GLN A 258 -74.62 -9.75 -71.35
N ARG A 259 -74.39 -11.05 -71.31
CA ARG A 259 -75.08 -11.99 -72.24
C ARG A 259 -76.61 -12.07 -72.01
N ALA A 260 -77.02 -12.11 -70.75
CA ALA A 260 -78.44 -12.16 -70.42
C ALA A 260 -79.11 -10.79 -70.78
N ASP A 261 -78.42 -9.66 -70.62
CA ASP A 261 -78.92 -8.34 -70.94
C ASP A 261 -79.10 -8.21 -72.49
N ALA A 262 -78.09 -8.62 -73.27
CA ALA A 262 -78.16 -8.68 -74.70
C ALA A 262 -79.23 -9.59 -75.26
N GLU A 263 -79.51 -10.72 -74.61
CA GLU A 263 -80.62 -11.59 -74.97
C GLU A 263 -81.99 -10.98 -74.62
N ALA A 264 -82.07 -10.18 -73.53
CA ALA A 264 -83.32 -9.49 -73.15
C ALA A 264 -83.62 -8.29 -74.09
N GLU A 265 -82.63 -7.67 -74.71
CA GLU A 265 -82.84 -6.57 -75.75
C GLU A 265 -83.31 -7.12 -77.07
N GLN A 266 -83.25 -8.44 -77.30
CA GLN A 266 -83.73 -9.07 -78.59
C GLN A 266 -85.17 -9.51 -78.57
N PHE A 267 -85.82 -9.37 -77.43
CA PHE A 267 -87.25 -9.65 -77.28
C PHE A 267 -88.06 -8.38 -77.11
#